data_6be59cf7cce57243dc9fa8ce38eca7a2
#
_entry.id   6be59cf7cce57243dc9fa8ce38eca7a2
#
_cell.length_a   1.000
_cell.length_b   1.000
_cell.length_c   1.000
_cell.angle_alpha   90.00
_cell.angle_beta   90.00
_cell.angle_gamma   90.00
#
_symmetry.space_group_name_H-M   'P 1'
#
loop_
_entity.id
_entity.type
_entity.pdbx_description
1 polymer ?
#
loop_
_entity_poly.entity_id
_entity_poly.type
_entity_poly.pdbx_seq_one_letter_code
_entity_poly.pdbx_strand_id
1 'polypeptide(L)'
;MILLRFGLVFVLANFCMNLALADAERDANNKLIIVGSDTLSGLMTAWTQAFFAQNSGISVEVQAVGSAAAPPALQQGTANIGTMSRAMNSDELSAFMAETGRKPTEIVLAEDAVVFIAHPSNPVEYLTENTIARIFGMPGTCGTSGRIMSWEKVSASHPWGRERIQVLGRTATSGTYQYFRKTALCGGDPGIFINEIPGGAGVTNTVSRLPSSLAYSAMTHANGNIKVLNVMDGKGEIVSPGSSGYPFKRRLYMYLATSLDSARGTAECAFLEFIASAEGLELLRNSGFDVPAERNSLTLMGAANACR
;
A
#
# COMPACT_ATOMS: atom_id res chain seq x y z
N MET A 1 41.73 -8.19 53.07
CA MET A 1 42.04 -8.07 51.64
C MET A 1 41.02 -8.75 50.70
N ILE A 2 40.05 -9.51 51.22
CA ILE A 2 39.03 -10.24 50.41
C ILE A 2 37.77 -9.39 50.12
N LEU A 3 37.37 -8.49 51.00
CA LEU A 3 36.20 -7.63 50.83
C LEU A 3 36.32 -6.56 49.73
N LEU A 4 37.54 -6.10 49.42
CA LEU A 4 37.77 -5.11 48.34
C LEU A 4 37.64 -5.67 46.93
N ARG A 5 37.84 -6.98 46.76
CA ARG A 5 37.71 -7.62 45.44
C ARG A 5 36.26 -7.88 44.99
N PHE A 6 35.34 -8.11 45.92
CA PHE A 6 33.92 -8.30 45.64
C PHE A 6 33.21 -7.00 45.21
N GLY A 7 33.58 -5.86 45.80
CA GLY A 7 32.99 -4.56 45.43
C GLY A 7 33.35 -4.11 44.01
N LEU A 8 34.58 -4.38 43.55
CA LEU A 8 35.05 -3.98 42.23
C LEU A 8 34.41 -4.81 41.10
N VAL A 9 34.17 -6.09 41.34
CA VAL A 9 33.49 -6.99 40.36
C VAL A 9 32.02 -6.61 40.22
N PHE A 10 31.34 -6.22 41.30
CA PHE A 10 29.94 -5.82 41.26
C PHE A 10 29.74 -4.46 40.57
N VAL A 11 30.65 -3.51 40.74
CA VAL A 11 30.64 -2.21 40.04
C VAL A 11 30.93 -2.36 38.54
N LEU A 12 31.89 -3.20 38.17
CA LEU A 12 32.20 -3.49 36.78
C LEU A 12 31.05 -4.25 36.06
N ALA A 13 30.40 -5.20 36.71
CA ALA A 13 29.27 -5.92 36.18
C ALA A 13 28.06 -5.00 35.93
N ASN A 14 27.74 -4.09 36.88
CA ASN A 14 26.69 -3.08 36.69
C ASN A 14 27.04 -2.07 35.59
N PHE A 15 28.30 -1.67 35.46
CA PHE A 15 28.75 -0.74 34.43
C PHE A 15 28.67 -1.39 33.03
N CYS A 16 29.09 -2.65 32.86
CA CYS A 16 28.95 -3.41 31.62
C CYS A 16 27.47 -3.65 31.27
N MET A 17 26.60 -3.93 32.24
CA MET A 17 25.17 -4.14 32.00
C MET A 17 24.47 -2.84 31.61
N ASN A 18 24.84 -1.70 32.18
CA ASN A 18 24.30 -0.40 31.76
C ASN A 18 24.80 0.04 30.37
N LEU A 19 26.03 -0.27 29.99
CA LEU A 19 26.55 -0.06 28.62
C LEU A 19 25.82 -0.94 27.62
N ALA A 20 25.63 -2.23 27.91
CA ALA A 20 24.91 -3.14 27.02
C ALA A 20 23.43 -2.75 26.87
N LEU A 21 22.78 -2.26 27.92
CA LEU A 21 21.42 -1.72 27.86
C LEU A 21 21.35 -0.42 27.05
N ALA A 22 22.31 0.49 27.20
CA ALA A 22 22.40 1.73 26.45
C ALA A 22 22.68 1.48 24.95
N ASP A 23 23.53 0.49 24.62
CA ASP A 23 23.78 0.09 23.23
C ASP A 23 22.56 -0.60 22.62
N ALA A 24 21.86 -1.45 23.36
CA ALA A 24 20.62 -2.10 22.91
C ALA A 24 19.48 -1.09 22.69
N GLU A 25 19.37 -0.07 23.56
CA GLU A 25 18.40 1.02 23.43
C GLU A 25 18.75 1.94 22.26
N ARG A 26 20.03 2.17 22.01
CA ARG A 26 20.54 2.91 20.86
C ARG A 26 20.29 2.17 19.54
N ASP A 27 20.51 0.85 19.50
CA ASP A 27 20.22 0.00 18.33
C ASP A 27 18.71 -0.05 18.06
N ALA A 28 17.88 -0.14 19.09
CA ALA A 28 16.42 -0.11 18.94
C ALA A 28 15.92 1.24 18.40
N ASN A 29 16.49 2.35 18.82
CA ASN A 29 16.14 3.69 18.36
C ASN A 29 16.65 4.01 16.93
N ASN A 30 17.64 3.26 16.44
CA ASN A 30 18.23 3.45 15.12
C ASN A 30 17.73 2.44 14.09
N LYS A 31 16.74 1.62 14.42
CA LYS A 31 16.11 0.67 13.50
C LYS A 31 14.68 1.09 13.18
N LEU A 32 14.38 1.26 11.90
CA LEU A 32 13.05 1.57 11.40
C LEU A 32 12.48 0.36 10.64
N ILE A 33 11.40 -0.21 11.14
CA ILE A 33 10.71 -1.34 10.50
C ILE A 33 9.41 -0.83 9.89
N ILE A 34 9.29 -0.99 8.57
CA ILE A 34 8.12 -0.59 7.77
C ILE A 34 7.42 -1.84 7.27
N VAL A 35 6.15 -2.02 7.64
CA VAL A 35 5.36 -3.18 7.23
C VAL A 35 4.12 -2.74 6.46
N GLY A 36 3.75 -3.45 5.40
CA GLY A 36 2.44 -3.27 4.79
C GLY A 36 2.40 -3.36 3.27
N SER A 37 1.92 -2.30 2.62
CA SER A 37 1.49 -2.27 1.23
C SER A 37 2.58 -2.61 0.22
N ASP A 38 2.36 -3.64 -0.58
CA ASP A 38 3.19 -3.95 -1.75
C ASP A 38 3.05 -2.93 -2.89
N THR A 39 1.93 -2.22 -2.97
CA THR A 39 1.78 -1.10 -3.93
C THR A 39 2.87 -0.04 -3.74
N LEU A 40 3.28 0.18 -2.50
CA LEU A 40 4.30 1.16 -2.12
C LEU A 40 5.73 0.59 -2.13
N SER A 41 5.92 -0.71 -2.42
CA SER A 41 7.22 -1.37 -2.26
C SER A 41 8.35 -0.72 -3.05
N GLY A 42 8.12 -0.36 -4.31
CA GLY A 42 9.11 0.32 -5.15
C GLY A 42 9.50 1.70 -4.60
N LEU A 43 8.51 2.48 -4.18
CA LEU A 43 8.73 3.79 -3.56
C LEU A 43 9.48 3.67 -2.22
N MET A 44 9.06 2.72 -1.36
CA MET A 44 9.75 2.48 -0.09
C MET A 44 11.21 2.08 -0.31
N THR A 45 11.50 1.26 -1.31
CA THR A 45 12.88 0.89 -1.67
C THR A 45 13.69 2.12 -2.10
N ALA A 46 13.15 2.96 -2.99
CA ALA A 46 13.81 4.17 -3.45
C ALA A 46 14.07 5.15 -2.30
N TRP A 47 13.07 5.38 -1.46
CA TRP A 47 13.22 6.24 -0.28
C TRP A 47 14.22 5.70 0.73
N THR A 48 14.19 4.40 1.02
CA THR A 48 15.11 3.77 1.96
C THR A 48 16.56 3.89 1.50
N GLN A 49 16.81 3.66 0.22
CA GLN A 49 18.16 3.79 -0.35
C GLN A 49 18.68 5.24 -0.26
N ALA A 50 17.87 6.22 -0.65
CA ALA A 50 18.25 7.61 -0.61
C ALA A 50 18.35 8.16 0.83
N PHE A 51 17.45 7.73 1.73
CA PHE A 51 17.50 8.07 3.16
C PHE A 51 18.79 7.55 3.82
N PHE A 52 19.16 6.29 3.57
CA PHE A 52 20.35 5.68 4.14
C PHE A 52 21.63 6.40 3.71
N ALA A 53 21.67 6.91 2.47
CA ALA A 53 22.83 7.69 1.99
C ALA A 53 23.10 8.95 2.81
N GLN A 54 22.06 9.53 3.42
CA GLN A 54 22.15 10.75 4.24
C GLN A 54 22.11 10.46 5.76
N ASN A 55 21.62 9.29 6.16
CA ASN A 55 21.39 8.88 7.55
C ASN A 55 21.94 7.48 7.81
N SER A 56 23.22 7.27 7.56
CA SER A 56 23.88 5.95 7.65
C SER A 56 23.83 5.30 9.05
N GLY A 57 23.47 6.06 10.09
CA GLY A 57 23.26 5.56 11.44
C GLY A 57 21.89 4.92 11.68
N ILE A 58 20.93 5.05 10.72
CA ILE A 58 19.58 4.50 10.85
C ILE A 58 19.40 3.39 9.83
N SER A 59 19.12 2.17 10.30
CA SER A 59 18.79 1.03 9.44
C SER A 59 17.28 1.01 9.15
N VAL A 60 16.88 0.78 7.88
CA VAL A 60 15.47 0.68 7.49
C VAL A 60 15.21 -0.70 6.89
N GLU A 61 14.24 -1.41 7.45
CA GLU A 61 13.75 -2.70 6.95
C GLU A 61 12.33 -2.53 6.39
N VAL A 62 12.09 -2.99 5.17
CA VAL A 62 10.77 -2.90 4.51
C VAL A 62 10.20 -4.28 4.25
N GLN A 63 9.00 -4.55 4.77
CA GLN A 63 8.26 -5.79 4.60
C GLN A 63 6.95 -5.51 3.84
N ALA A 64 6.98 -5.63 2.52
CA ALA A 64 5.85 -5.31 1.64
C ALA A 64 4.92 -6.53 1.41
N VAL A 65 4.33 -7.04 2.49
CA VAL A 65 3.54 -8.28 2.52
C VAL A 65 2.02 -8.08 2.36
N GLY A 66 1.60 -6.85 2.15
CA GLY A 66 0.19 -6.45 1.98
C GLY A 66 -0.32 -5.57 3.11
N SER A 67 -1.27 -4.68 2.79
CA SER A 67 -1.78 -3.67 3.74
C SER A 67 -2.39 -4.25 5.01
N ALA A 68 -2.97 -5.46 4.95
CA ALA A 68 -3.57 -6.10 6.12
C ALA A 68 -2.54 -6.48 7.22
N ALA A 69 -1.24 -6.52 6.90
CA ALA A 69 -0.20 -6.81 7.87
C ALA A 69 0.21 -5.58 8.70
N ALA A 70 -0.07 -4.36 8.23
CA ALA A 70 0.34 -3.13 8.91
C ALA A 70 -0.34 -2.92 10.28
N PRO A 71 -1.68 -3.01 10.41
CA PRO A 71 -2.34 -2.79 11.70
C PRO A 71 -1.86 -3.72 12.82
N PRO A 72 -1.80 -5.06 12.66
CA PRO A 72 -1.31 -5.94 13.71
C PRO A 72 0.18 -5.74 14.02
N ALA A 73 1.02 -5.41 13.02
CA ALA A 73 2.44 -5.16 13.26
C ALA A 73 2.67 -3.89 14.09
N LEU A 74 1.91 -2.82 13.81
CA LEU A 74 1.93 -1.60 14.62
C LEU A 74 1.39 -1.83 16.04
N GLN A 75 0.30 -2.60 16.16
CA GLN A 75 -0.34 -2.94 17.43
C GLN A 75 0.61 -3.72 18.35
N GLN A 76 1.36 -4.66 17.80
CA GLN A 76 2.31 -5.51 18.53
C GLN A 76 3.67 -4.84 18.73
N GLY A 77 3.90 -3.64 18.18
CA GLY A 77 5.19 -2.96 18.24
C GLY A 77 6.30 -3.63 17.43
N THR A 78 5.93 -4.53 16.49
CA THR A 78 6.89 -5.19 15.58
C THR A 78 7.19 -4.35 14.32
N ALA A 79 6.47 -3.24 14.14
CA ALA A 79 6.74 -2.23 13.12
C ALA A 79 6.63 -0.83 13.73
N ASN A 80 7.47 0.08 13.25
CA ASN A 80 7.42 1.51 13.56
C ASN A 80 6.41 2.23 12.67
N ILE A 81 6.41 1.86 11.39
CA ILE A 81 5.59 2.45 10.34
C ILE A 81 4.76 1.38 9.66
N GLY A 82 3.47 1.64 9.52
CA GLY A 82 2.56 0.83 8.70
C GLY A 82 2.23 1.53 7.39
N THR A 83 2.36 0.87 6.24
CA THR A 83 1.96 1.43 4.95
C THR A 83 0.74 0.72 4.39
N MET A 84 -0.25 1.47 3.90
CA MET A 84 -1.51 0.90 3.46
C MET A 84 -2.01 1.54 2.16
N SER A 85 -2.56 0.71 1.27
CA SER A 85 -3.21 1.14 0.00
C SER A 85 -4.69 1.46 0.16
N ARG A 86 -5.15 1.63 1.38
CA ARG A 86 -6.46 2.05 1.85
C ARG A 86 -6.36 2.57 3.27
N ALA A 87 -7.35 3.30 3.75
CA ALA A 87 -7.42 3.61 5.18
C ALA A 87 -7.60 2.32 6.02
N MET A 88 -7.15 2.35 7.28
CA MET A 88 -7.56 1.36 8.27
C MET A 88 -9.08 1.30 8.33
N ASN A 89 -9.65 0.11 8.40
CA ASN A 89 -11.07 -0.05 8.63
C ASN A 89 -11.42 0.13 10.13
N SER A 90 -12.72 0.17 10.45
CA SER A 90 -13.20 0.37 11.82
C SER A 90 -12.71 -0.69 12.80
N ASP A 91 -12.64 -1.95 12.35
CA ASP A 91 -12.25 -3.08 13.20
C ASP A 91 -10.75 -3.04 13.50
N GLU A 92 -9.92 -2.76 12.48
CA GLU A 92 -8.47 -2.56 12.63
C GLU A 92 -8.15 -1.39 13.57
N LEU A 93 -8.87 -0.27 13.41
CA LEU A 93 -8.70 0.91 14.26
C LEU A 93 -9.15 0.63 15.69
N SER A 94 -10.29 -0.05 15.87
CA SER A 94 -10.82 -0.41 17.18
C SER A 94 -9.91 -1.39 17.92
N ALA A 95 -9.38 -2.41 17.21
CA ALA A 95 -8.42 -3.37 17.76
C ALA A 95 -7.12 -2.67 18.18
N PHE A 96 -6.59 -1.76 17.33
CA PHE A 96 -5.40 -0.98 17.65
C PHE A 96 -5.60 -0.12 18.93
N MET A 97 -6.75 0.58 19.01
CA MET A 97 -7.06 1.43 20.16
C MET A 97 -7.28 0.61 21.44
N ALA A 98 -7.91 -0.56 21.35
CA ALA A 98 -8.12 -1.44 22.49
C ALA A 98 -6.81 -1.93 23.10
N GLU A 99 -5.84 -2.28 22.26
CA GLU A 99 -4.53 -2.79 22.69
C GLU A 99 -3.61 -1.69 23.17
N THR A 100 -3.53 -0.57 22.44
CA THR A 100 -2.52 0.47 22.67
C THR A 100 -3.01 1.63 23.54
N GLY A 101 -4.33 1.73 23.78
CA GLY A 101 -4.97 2.85 24.51
C GLY A 101 -4.98 4.17 23.72
N ARG A 102 -4.58 4.20 22.47
CA ARG A 102 -4.46 5.43 21.65
C ARG A 102 -4.81 5.18 20.18
N LYS A 103 -5.09 6.26 19.45
CA LYS A 103 -5.24 6.18 17.98
C LYS A 103 -3.88 6.15 17.31
N PRO A 104 -3.70 5.39 16.20
CA PRO A 104 -2.52 5.52 15.37
C PRO A 104 -2.51 6.90 14.70
N THR A 105 -1.33 7.46 14.46
CA THR A 105 -1.20 8.67 13.63
C THR A 105 -1.38 8.29 12.17
N GLU A 106 -2.45 8.78 11.54
CA GLU A 106 -2.73 8.58 10.11
C GLU A 106 -2.14 9.71 9.28
N ILE A 107 -1.38 9.38 8.25
CA ILE A 107 -0.77 10.32 7.31
C ILE A 107 -1.20 9.92 5.90
N VAL A 108 -1.81 10.85 5.16
CA VAL A 108 -2.05 10.68 3.73
C VAL A 108 -0.72 10.87 3.00
N LEU A 109 -0.20 9.78 2.45
CA LEU A 109 1.13 9.71 1.88
C LEU A 109 1.18 10.13 0.41
N ALA A 110 0.26 9.57 -0.38
CA ALA A 110 0.20 9.73 -1.83
C ALA A 110 -1.20 9.47 -2.36
N GLU A 111 -1.42 9.78 -3.63
CA GLU A 111 -2.60 9.35 -4.38
C GLU A 111 -2.19 8.39 -5.50
N ASP A 112 -3.08 7.44 -5.81
CA ASP A 112 -2.91 6.38 -6.80
C ASP A 112 -4.28 6.04 -7.42
N ALA A 113 -4.28 5.20 -8.45
CA ALA A 113 -5.50 4.65 -9.04
C ALA A 113 -5.42 3.12 -9.09
N VAL A 114 -6.55 2.46 -8.84
CA VAL A 114 -6.75 1.06 -9.21
C VAL A 114 -7.21 1.02 -10.65
N VAL A 115 -6.45 0.34 -11.49
CA VAL A 115 -6.68 0.26 -12.94
C VAL A 115 -7.03 -1.15 -13.38
N PHE A 116 -7.79 -1.24 -14.48
CA PHE A 116 -8.08 -2.49 -15.19
C PHE A 116 -7.07 -2.67 -16.30
N ILE A 117 -6.48 -3.84 -16.34
CA ILE A 117 -5.39 -4.13 -17.27
C ILE A 117 -5.68 -5.40 -18.08
N ALA A 118 -5.31 -5.36 -19.35
CA ALA A 118 -5.41 -6.46 -20.29
C ALA A 118 -4.10 -6.64 -21.05
N HIS A 119 -3.98 -7.75 -21.77
CA HIS A 119 -2.87 -7.97 -22.69
C HIS A 119 -2.90 -6.93 -23.82
N PRO A 120 -1.75 -6.46 -24.35
CA PRO A 120 -1.70 -5.43 -25.39
C PRO A 120 -2.48 -5.77 -26.67
N SER A 121 -2.61 -7.07 -27.01
CA SER A 121 -3.40 -7.51 -28.17
C SER A 121 -4.93 -7.50 -27.95
N ASN A 122 -5.40 -7.21 -26.72
CA ASN A 122 -6.83 -7.11 -26.46
C ASN A 122 -7.41 -5.83 -27.08
N PRO A 123 -8.44 -5.90 -27.94
CA PRO A 123 -8.98 -4.72 -28.61
C PRO A 123 -9.90 -3.86 -27.74
N VAL A 124 -10.28 -4.32 -26.54
CA VAL A 124 -11.13 -3.54 -25.61
C VAL A 124 -10.40 -2.30 -25.14
N GLU A 125 -11.05 -1.15 -25.22
CA GLU A 125 -10.47 0.15 -24.85
C GLU A 125 -10.98 0.64 -23.47
N TYR A 126 -12.18 0.21 -23.09
CA TYR A 126 -12.79 0.60 -21.83
C TYR A 126 -13.73 -0.48 -21.28
N LEU A 127 -14.00 -0.40 -20.00
CA LEU A 127 -15.03 -1.19 -19.32
C LEU A 127 -16.02 -0.24 -18.64
N THR A 128 -17.30 -0.65 -18.57
CA THR A 128 -18.27 0.06 -17.73
C THR A 128 -18.17 -0.46 -16.28
N GLU A 129 -18.57 0.33 -15.28
CA GLU A 129 -18.63 -0.12 -13.88
C GLU A 129 -19.52 -1.38 -13.73
N ASN A 130 -20.62 -1.44 -14.49
CA ASN A 130 -21.48 -2.64 -14.53
C ASN A 130 -20.74 -3.87 -15.08
N THR A 131 -19.98 -3.71 -16.17
CA THR A 131 -19.19 -4.80 -16.75
C THR A 131 -18.12 -5.28 -15.76
N ILE A 132 -17.44 -4.36 -15.07
CA ILE A 132 -16.45 -4.67 -14.02
C ILE A 132 -17.09 -5.52 -12.92
N ALA A 133 -18.21 -5.07 -12.36
CA ALA A 133 -18.91 -5.80 -11.30
C ALA A 133 -19.36 -7.21 -11.74
N ARG A 134 -19.78 -7.38 -12.99
CA ARG A 134 -20.23 -8.68 -13.56
C ARG A 134 -19.09 -9.61 -13.94
N ILE A 135 -17.89 -9.08 -14.23
CA ILE A 135 -16.72 -9.90 -14.52
C ILE A 135 -16.06 -10.37 -13.22
N PHE A 136 -15.90 -9.47 -12.26
CA PHE A 136 -15.10 -9.72 -11.06
C PHE A 136 -15.93 -10.15 -9.84
N GLY A 137 -17.21 -9.81 -9.78
CA GLY A 137 -18.06 -10.08 -8.63
C GLY A 137 -18.87 -11.39 -8.73
N MET A 138 -19.46 -11.77 -7.61
CA MET A 138 -20.52 -12.77 -7.56
C MET A 138 -21.80 -12.22 -8.21
N PRO A 139 -22.73 -13.08 -8.69
CA PRO A 139 -24.04 -12.62 -9.18
C PRO A 139 -24.75 -11.76 -8.12
N GLY A 140 -25.31 -10.63 -8.56
CA GLY A 140 -25.97 -9.68 -7.66
C GLY A 140 -25.07 -8.56 -7.12
N THR A 141 -23.76 -8.65 -7.32
CA THR A 141 -22.81 -7.61 -6.92
C THR A 141 -23.20 -6.26 -7.56
N CYS A 142 -23.25 -5.19 -6.78
CA CYS A 142 -23.70 -3.86 -7.18
C CYS A 142 -25.10 -3.83 -7.82
N GLY A 143 -25.99 -4.76 -7.48
CA GLY A 143 -27.33 -4.87 -8.08
C GLY A 143 -27.33 -5.40 -9.50
N THR A 144 -26.21 -5.94 -10.00
CA THR A 144 -26.08 -6.47 -11.36
C THR A 144 -26.72 -7.86 -11.49
N SER A 145 -27.23 -8.19 -12.67
CA SER A 145 -27.74 -9.52 -13.00
C SER A 145 -26.74 -10.32 -13.82
N GLY A 146 -26.52 -11.58 -13.39
CA GLY A 146 -25.69 -12.54 -14.12
C GLY A 146 -24.21 -12.17 -14.16
N ARG A 147 -23.42 -13.03 -14.79
CA ARG A 147 -21.96 -12.89 -14.91
C ARG A 147 -21.56 -12.70 -16.36
N ILE A 148 -20.43 -12.04 -16.58
CA ILE A 148 -19.73 -11.98 -17.86
C ILE A 148 -18.51 -12.88 -17.76
N MET A 149 -18.44 -13.90 -18.63
CA MET A 149 -17.39 -14.92 -18.60
C MET A 149 -16.62 -15.03 -19.92
N SER A 150 -17.12 -14.42 -20.99
CA SER A 150 -16.52 -14.47 -22.34
C SER A 150 -16.41 -13.07 -22.93
N TRP A 151 -15.48 -12.90 -23.84
CA TRP A 151 -15.21 -11.62 -24.48
C TRP A 151 -16.36 -11.13 -25.35
N GLU A 152 -17.14 -12.01 -25.99
CA GLU A 152 -18.35 -11.64 -26.76
C GLU A 152 -19.40 -10.91 -25.88
N LYS A 153 -19.41 -11.15 -24.58
CA LYS A 153 -20.31 -10.48 -23.63
C LYS A 153 -19.80 -9.11 -23.18
N VAL A 154 -18.50 -8.83 -23.40
CA VAL A 154 -17.92 -7.50 -23.21
C VAL A 154 -18.13 -6.65 -24.47
N SER A 155 -17.89 -7.24 -25.64
CA SER A 155 -18.11 -6.63 -26.95
C SER A 155 -18.56 -7.67 -27.97
N ALA A 156 -19.72 -7.49 -28.58
CA ALA A 156 -20.28 -8.44 -29.52
C ALA A 156 -19.38 -8.68 -30.76
N SER A 157 -18.55 -7.72 -31.11
CA SER A 157 -17.58 -7.81 -32.24
C SER A 157 -16.18 -8.24 -31.78
N HIS A 158 -16.02 -8.73 -30.54
CA HIS A 158 -14.71 -9.12 -30.06
C HIS A 158 -14.15 -10.30 -30.88
N PRO A 159 -12.92 -10.20 -31.40
CA PRO A 159 -12.36 -11.23 -32.30
C PRO A 159 -12.17 -12.60 -31.64
N TRP A 160 -12.07 -12.64 -30.32
CA TRP A 160 -11.97 -13.89 -29.56
C TRP A 160 -13.35 -14.51 -29.21
N GLY A 161 -14.45 -13.83 -29.54
CA GLY A 161 -15.80 -14.36 -29.40
C GLY A 161 -16.09 -14.99 -28.06
N ARG A 162 -16.36 -16.30 -28.05
CA ARG A 162 -16.72 -17.08 -26.85
C ARG A 162 -15.54 -17.45 -25.95
N GLU A 163 -14.33 -17.02 -26.29
CA GLU A 163 -13.18 -17.28 -25.45
C GLU A 163 -13.41 -16.76 -24.03
N ARG A 164 -13.08 -17.60 -23.07
CA ARG A 164 -13.29 -17.29 -21.66
C ARG A 164 -12.31 -16.24 -21.19
N ILE A 165 -12.80 -15.24 -20.47
CA ILE A 165 -11.97 -14.26 -19.79
C ILE A 165 -11.26 -14.97 -18.63
N GLN A 166 -9.93 -14.93 -18.62
CA GLN A 166 -9.14 -15.36 -17.49
C GLN A 166 -8.99 -14.20 -16.51
N VAL A 167 -9.80 -14.24 -15.45
CA VAL A 167 -9.87 -13.16 -14.46
C VAL A 167 -8.78 -13.34 -13.44
N LEU A 168 -7.93 -12.33 -13.30
CA LEU A 168 -6.83 -12.30 -12.34
C LEU A 168 -7.07 -11.20 -11.32
N GLY A 169 -6.69 -11.45 -10.08
CA GLY A 169 -6.85 -10.50 -8.98
C GLY A 169 -5.71 -10.57 -7.98
N ARG A 170 -5.86 -9.80 -6.92
CA ARG A 170 -4.92 -9.73 -5.82
C ARG A 170 -5.40 -10.58 -4.66
N THR A 171 -4.46 -11.07 -3.85
CA THR A 171 -4.76 -11.80 -2.61
C THR A 171 -5.51 -10.94 -1.59
N ALA A 172 -6.26 -11.58 -0.68
CA ALA A 172 -7.09 -10.90 0.31
C ALA A 172 -6.30 -9.99 1.28
N THR A 173 -5.01 -10.24 1.48
CA THR A 173 -4.11 -9.39 2.30
C THR A 173 -3.76 -8.06 1.64
N SER A 174 -3.97 -7.94 0.32
CA SER A 174 -3.68 -6.74 -0.45
C SER A 174 -4.66 -5.61 -0.13
N GLY A 175 -4.16 -4.41 0.16
CA GLY A 175 -4.98 -3.21 0.26
C GLY A 175 -5.65 -2.84 -1.05
N THR A 176 -5.03 -3.18 -2.20
CA THR A 176 -5.63 -3.00 -3.52
C THR A 176 -6.86 -3.90 -3.71
N TYR A 177 -6.79 -5.17 -3.27
CA TYR A 177 -7.95 -6.06 -3.24
C TYR A 177 -9.09 -5.49 -2.39
N GLN A 178 -8.79 -5.07 -1.17
CA GLN A 178 -9.80 -4.58 -0.24
C GLN A 178 -10.43 -3.27 -0.72
N TYR A 179 -9.63 -2.37 -1.30
CA TYR A 179 -10.14 -1.17 -1.94
C TYR A 179 -11.03 -1.51 -3.15
N PHE A 180 -10.57 -2.38 -4.03
CA PHE A 180 -11.32 -2.86 -5.20
C PHE A 180 -12.67 -3.48 -4.79
N ARG A 181 -12.66 -4.38 -3.80
CA ARG A 181 -13.88 -4.99 -3.26
C ARG A 181 -14.88 -3.93 -2.78
N LYS A 182 -14.40 -2.95 -2.02
CA LYS A 182 -15.25 -1.87 -1.47
C LYS A 182 -15.83 -0.98 -2.55
N THR A 183 -15.05 -0.60 -3.56
CA THR A 183 -15.44 0.41 -4.56
C THR A 183 -16.04 -0.20 -5.81
N ALA A 184 -15.36 -1.16 -6.45
CA ALA A 184 -15.80 -1.74 -7.72
C ALA A 184 -16.83 -2.87 -7.55
N LEU A 185 -16.88 -3.50 -6.36
CA LEU A 185 -17.82 -4.57 -6.04
C LEU A 185 -18.86 -4.15 -4.98
N CYS A 186 -18.98 -2.85 -4.66
CA CYS A 186 -19.93 -2.33 -3.66
C CYS A 186 -19.87 -3.07 -2.30
N GLY A 187 -18.68 -3.53 -1.91
CA GLY A 187 -18.47 -4.35 -0.71
C GLY A 187 -18.84 -5.83 -0.86
N GLY A 188 -19.37 -6.24 -2.03
CA GLY A 188 -19.70 -7.63 -2.32
C GLY A 188 -18.48 -8.53 -2.47
N ASP A 189 -18.71 -9.84 -2.57
CA ASP A 189 -17.61 -10.80 -2.69
C ASP A 189 -17.12 -10.94 -4.12
N PRO A 190 -15.79 -11.08 -4.30
CA PRO A 190 -15.20 -11.44 -5.58
C PRO A 190 -15.65 -12.83 -6.01
N GLY A 191 -15.68 -13.05 -7.31
CA GLY A 191 -16.00 -14.37 -7.86
C GLY A 191 -14.95 -15.43 -7.51
N ILE A 192 -15.40 -16.61 -7.11
CA ILE A 192 -14.53 -17.76 -6.76
C ILE A 192 -13.62 -18.25 -7.91
N PHE A 193 -13.82 -17.73 -9.10
CA PHE A 193 -13.09 -18.06 -10.32
C PHE A 193 -11.94 -17.09 -10.62
N ILE A 194 -11.69 -16.14 -9.73
CA ILE A 194 -10.56 -15.21 -9.84
C ILE A 194 -9.30 -15.94 -9.43
N ASN A 195 -8.29 -15.93 -10.31
CA ASN A 195 -6.97 -16.42 -9.96
C ASN A 195 -6.24 -15.34 -9.16
N GLU A 196 -6.05 -15.58 -7.89
CA GLU A 196 -5.35 -14.65 -6.99
C GLU A 196 -3.83 -14.72 -7.19
N ILE A 197 -3.22 -13.56 -7.39
CA ILE A 197 -1.77 -13.43 -7.60
C ILE A 197 -1.18 -12.50 -6.54
N PRO A 198 -0.14 -12.94 -5.83
CA PRO A 198 0.61 -12.10 -4.91
C PRO A 198 1.35 -10.96 -5.64
N GLY A 199 1.30 -9.75 -5.06
CA GLY A 199 1.99 -8.57 -5.57
C GLY A 199 1.39 -7.99 -6.86
N GLY A 200 1.43 -6.66 -7.02
CA GLY A 200 0.94 -5.98 -8.22
C GLY A 200 1.80 -6.29 -9.44
N ALA A 201 3.10 -6.39 -9.28
CA ALA A 201 4.04 -6.77 -10.33
C ALA A 201 3.79 -8.20 -10.85
N GLY A 202 3.40 -9.14 -9.97
CA GLY A 202 3.02 -10.49 -10.36
C GLY A 202 1.80 -10.51 -11.27
N VAL A 203 0.78 -9.70 -10.94
CA VAL A 203 -0.43 -9.56 -11.77
C VAL A 203 -0.09 -9.02 -13.14
N THR A 204 0.66 -7.92 -13.24
CA THR A 204 1.01 -7.30 -14.53
C THR A 204 1.87 -8.22 -15.41
N ASN A 205 2.83 -8.92 -14.81
CA ASN A 205 3.65 -9.90 -15.50
C ASN A 205 2.83 -11.10 -16.03
N THR A 206 1.79 -11.53 -15.31
CA THR A 206 0.90 -12.59 -15.79
C THR A 206 0.03 -12.09 -16.94
N VAL A 207 -0.55 -10.89 -16.84
CA VAL A 207 -1.35 -10.28 -17.92
C VAL A 207 -0.55 -10.12 -19.20
N SER A 208 0.73 -9.72 -19.12
CA SER A 208 1.59 -9.53 -20.29
C SER A 208 1.87 -10.80 -21.09
N ARG A 209 1.61 -11.97 -20.50
CA ARG A 209 1.85 -13.30 -21.12
C ARG A 209 0.57 -14.05 -21.45
N LEU A 210 -0.58 -13.56 -21.02
CA LEU A 210 -1.84 -14.26 -21.12
C LEU A 210 -2.88 -13.41 -21.88
N PRO A 211 -3.01 -13.59 -23.22
CA PRO A 211 -3.83 -12.72 -24.07
C PRO A 211 -5.28 -12.57 -23.61
N SER A 212 -5.95 -13.67 -23.19
CA SER A 212 -7.35 -13.66 -22.76
C SER A 212 -7.57 -13.20 -21.30
N SER A 213 -6.53 -12.70 -20.64
CA SER A 213 -6.64 -12.24 -19.26
C SER A 213 -7.20 -10.82 -19.12
N LEU A 214 -7.87 -10.60 -18.01
CA LEU A 214 -8.29 -9.31 -17.51
C LEU A 214 -8.00 -9.26 -16.00
N ALA A 215 -7.38 -8.18 -15.56
CA ALA A 215 -7.01 -8.01 -14.16
C ALA A 215 -7.26 -6.59 -13.66
N TYR A 216 -7.12 -6.40 -12.34
CA TYR A 216 -6.96 -5.08 -11.73
C TYR A 216 -5.64 -5.01 -10.97
N SER A 217 -5.03 -3.83 -10.95
CA SER A 217 -3.77 -3.56 -10.26
C SER A 217 -3.69 -2.09 -9.82
N ALA A 218 -2.66 -1.72 -9.06
CA ALA A 218 -2.31 -0.34 -8.86
C ALA A 218 -1.71 0.25 -10.16
N MET A 219 -1.96 1.52 -10.46
CA MET A 219 -1.43 2.19 -11.65
C MET A 219 0.08 2.15 -11.70
N THR A 220 0.74 2.26 -10.55
CA THR A 220 2.21 2.22 -10.43
C THR A 220 2.85 0.89 -10.84
N HIS A 221 2.06 -0.20 -10.91
CA HIS A 221 2.51 -1.48 -11.46
C HIS A 221 2.17 -1.66 -12.94
N ALA A 222 1.44 -0.71 -13.55
CA ALA A 222 1.04 -0.76 -14.95
C ALA A 222 2.20 -0.31 -15.85
N ASN A 223 3.15 -1.19 -16.11
CA ASN A 223 4.30 -0.95 -16.98
C ASN A 223 4.02 -1.30 -18.45
N GLY A 224 4.91 -0.91 -19.36
CA GLY A 224 4.72 -0.87 -20.80
C GLY A 224 4.35 -2.17 -21.56
N ASN A 225 4.28 -3.33 -20.88
CA ASN A 225 3.94 -4.62 -21.50
C ASN A 225 2.49 -5.04 -21.29
N ILE A 226 1.63 -4.11 -20.87
CA ILE A 226 0.19 -4.33 -20.67
C ILE A 226 -0.60 -3.14 -21.21
N LYS A 227 -1.89 -3.37 -21.47
CA LYS A 227 -2.84 -2.33 -21.85
C LYS A 227 -3.64 -1.92 -20.62
N VAL A 228 -3.63 -0.63 -20.30
CA VAL A 228 -4.50 -0.04 -19.28
C VAL A 228 -5.82 0.36 -19.95
N LEU A 229 -6.94 -0.10 -19.39
CA LEU A 229 -8.27 0.19 -19.90
C LEU A 229 -8.84 1.44 -19.24
N ASN A 230 -9.55 2.24 -20.03
CA ASN A 230 -10.38 3.32 -19.50
C ASN A 230 -11.61 2.76 -18.77
N VAL A 231 -12.32 3.60 -18.06
CA VAL A 231 -13.60 3.26 -17.43
C VAL A 231 -14.68 4.20 -17.96
N MET A 232 -15.82 3.65 -18.35
CA MET A 232 -17.04 4.45 -18.55
C MET A 232 -17.72 4.59 -17.19
N ASP A 233 -17.79 5.82 -16.70
CA ASP A 233 -18.36 6.15 -15.40
C ASP A 233 -19.90 6.07 -15.39
N GLY A 234 -20.51 6.28 -14.23
CA GLY A 234 -21.97 6.26 -14.06
C GLY A 234 -22.72 7.35 -14.83
N LYS A 235 -22.02 8.35 -15.42
CA LYS A 235 -22.59 9.40 -16.28
C LYS A 235 -22.48 9.05 -17.77
N GLY A 236 -21.82 7.95 -18.12
CA GLY A 236 -21.58 7.52 -19.50
C GLY A 236 -20.34 8.17 -20.13
N GLU A 237 -19.48 8.82 -19.36
CA GLU A 237 -18.22 9.40 -19.84
C GLU A 237 -17.07 8.40 -19.75
N ILE A 238 -16.26 8.29 -20.81
CA ILE A 238 -15.06 7.47 -20.81
C ILE A 238 -13.94 8.28 -20.17
N VAL A 239 -13.47 7.83 -19.01
CA VAL A 239 -12.45 8.50 -18.20
C VAL A 239 -11.18 7.66 -18.11
N SER A 240 -10.04 8.30 -18.28
CA SER A 240 -8.73 7.65 -18.12
C SER A 240 -8.28 7.65 -16.64
N PRO A 241 -7.42 6.72 -16.22
CA PRO A 241 -6.92 6.66 -14.83
C PRO A 241 -6.25 7.94 -14.33
N GLY A 242 -5.62 8.71 -15.23
CA GLY A 242 -5.00 10.01 -14.89
C GLY A 242 -5.98 11.17 -14.71
N SER A 243 -7.25 11.04 -15.18
CA SER A 243 -8.22 12.13 -15.09
C SER A 243 -8.76 12.32 -13.68
N SER A 244 -9.19 13.55 -13.35
CA SER A 244 -9.80 13.85 -12.03
C SER A 244 -11.11 13.10 -11.79
N GLY A 245 -11.86 12.76 -12.85
CA GLY A 245 -13.13 12.03 -12.80
C GLY A 245 -13.00 10.50 -12.71
N TYR A 246 -11.79 9.95 -12.67
CA TYR A 246 -11.62 8.49 -12.63
C TYR A 246 -12.18 7.90 -11.31
N PRO A 247 -13.12 6.93 -11.36
CA PRO A 247 -13.88 6.51 -10.18
C PRO A 247 -13.07 5.66 -9.18
N PHE A 248 -11.93 5.12 -9.58
CA PHE A 248 -11.12 4.23 -8.75
C PHE A 248 -9.81 4.89 -8.28
N LYS A 249 -9.78 6.22 -8.13
CA LYS A 249 -8.71 6.94 -7.44
C LYS A 249 -8.76 6.67 -5.95
N ARG A 250 -7.60 6.59 -5.32
CA ARG A 250 -7.48 6.31 -3.90
C ARG A 250 -6.32 7.05 -3.27
N ARG A 251 -6.43 7.27 -1.97
CA ARG A 251 -5.32 7.69 -1.13
C ARG A 251 -4.55 6.49 -0.61
N LEU A 252 -3.25 6.68 -0.48
CA LEU A 252 -2.33 5.75 0.17
C LEU A 252 -1.91 6.35 1.50
N TYR A 253 -1.71 5.50 2.49
CA TYR A 253 -1.58 5.92 3.87
C TYR A 253 -0.29 5.38 4.49
N MET A 254 0.24 6.16 5.41
CA MET A 254 1.25 5.77 6.36
C MET A 254 0.66 5.93 7.77
N TYR A 255 0.95 4.99 8.65
CA TYR A 255 0.53 5.01 10.04
C TYR A 255 1.71 4.88 10.95
N LEU A 256 1.75 5.69 12.02
CA LEU A 256 2.66 5.54 13.13
C LEU A 256 1.88 5.01 14.35
N ALA A 257 2.52 4.15 15.13
CA ALA A 257 1.96 3.69 16.40
C ALA A 257 1.95 4.77 17.47
N THR A 258 2.74 5.84 17.28
CA THR A 258 2.92 6.95 18.24
C THR A 258 2.31 8.24 17.71
N SER A 259 2.14 9.26 18.57
CA SER A 259 1.86 10.62 18.14
C SER A 259 3.10 11.26 17.52
N LEU A 260 2.92 12.27 16.66
CA LEU A 260 4.05 13.00 16.07
C LEU A 260 4.90 13.70 17.14
N ASP A 261 4.27 14.24 18.19
CA ASP A 261 5.02 14.84 19.31
C ASP A 261 5.90 13.83 20.03
N SER A 262 5.43 12.58 20.20
CA SER A 262 6.23 11.51 20.81
C SER A 262 7.30 10.96 19.87
N ALA A 263 7.16 11.16 18.56
CA ALA A 263 8.11 10.71 17.56
C ALA A 263 9.24 11.73 17.29
N ARG A 264 9.18 12.93 17.87
CA ARG A 264 10.24 13.93 17.67
C ARG A 264 11.61 13.41 18.11
N GLY A 265 12.60 13.60 17.26
CA GLY A 265 13.96 13.13 17.49
C GLY A 265 14.18 11.63 17.29
N THR A 266 13.17 10.90 16.81
CA THR A 266 13.27 9.46 16.48
C THR A 266 13.56 9.22 14.99
N ALA A 267 13.86 7.96 14.64
CA ALA A 267 14.07 7.53 13.28
C ALA A 267 12.82 7.74 12.40
N GLU A 268 11.61 7.60 12.96
CA GLU A 268 10.34 7.84 12.27
C GLU A 268 10.22 9.29 11.78
N CYS A 269 10.52 10.25 12.65
CA CYS A 269 10.49 11.67 12.29
C CYS A 269 11.59 12.02 11.27
N ALA A 270 12.80 11.53 11.46
CA ALA A 270 13.88 11.72 10.49
C ALA A 270 13.48 11.19 9.09
N PHE A 271 12.84 10.03 9.05
CA PHE A 271 12.33 9.46 7.79
C PHE A 271 11.19 10.30 7.20
N LEU A 272 10.23 10.75 8.03
CA LEU A 272 9.13 11.63 7.58
C LEU A 272 9.64 12.96 7.02
N GLU A 273 10.64 13.59 7.66
CA GLU A 273 11.27 14.82 7.16
C GLU A 273 11.97 14.59 5.82
N PHE A 274 12.68 13.47 5.68
CA PHE A 274 13.33 13.10 4.43
C PHE A 274 12.33 12.89 3.30
N ILE A 275 11.29 12.06 3.49
CA ILE A 275 10.33 11.77 2.42
C ILE A 275 9.46 12.97 2.04
N ALA A 276 9.34 13.98 2.92
CA ALA A 276 8.71 15.26 2.64
C ALA A 276 9.67 16.31 2.06
N SER A 277 10.97 16.03 1.94
CA SER A 277 11.94 16.91 1.30
C SER A 277 11.73 16.97 -0.21
N ALA A 278 12.42 17.91 -0.88
CA ALA A 278 12.38 18.03 -2.35
C ALA A 278 12.77 16.71 -3.04
N GLU A 279 13.82 16.04 -2.56
CA GLU A 279 14.29 14.75 -3.07
C GLU A 279 13.27 13.63 -2.82
N GLY A 280 12.73 13.53 -1.59
CA GLY A 280 11.72 12.53 -1.26
C GLY A 280 10.44 12.67 -2.11
N LEU A 281 9.99 13.91 -2.35
CA LEU A 281 8.83 14.18 -3.22
C LEU A 281 9.13 13.94 -4.70
N GLU A 282 10.36 14.14 -5.15
CA GLU A 282 10.78 13.80 -6.51
C GLU A 282 10.75 12.27 -6.71
N LEU A 283 11.29 11.50 -5.77
CA LEU A 283 11.24 10.04 -5.79
C LEU A 283 9.79 9.52 -5.80
N LEU A 284 8.88 10.16 -5.05
CA LEU A 284 7.46 9.84 -5.06
C LEU A 284 6.87 10.00 -6.47
N ARG A 285 7.09 11.16 -7.12
CA ARG A 285 6.58 11.42 -8.49
C ARG A 285 7.19 10.47 -9.51
N ASN A 286 8.50 10.22 -9.43
CA ASN A 286 9.22 9.29 -10.31
C ASN A 286 8.74 7.84 -10.14
N SER A 287 8.18 7.50 -8.99
CA SER A 287 7.52 6.21 -8.74
C SER A 287 6.08 6.16 -9.25
N GLY A 288 5.59 7.20 -9.90
CA GLY A 288 4.26 7.26 -10.54
C GLY A 288 3.11 7.58 -9.60
N PHE A 289 3.40 8.14 -8.42
CA PHE A 289 2.38 8.58 -7.47
C PHE A 289 2.14 10.09 -7.56
N ASP A 290 0.90 10.50 -7.28
CA ASP A 290 0.56 11.91 -7.13
C ASP A 290 0.75 12.36 -5.67
N VAL A 291 1.26 13.59 -5.53
CA VAL A 291 1.38 14.26 -4.22
C VAL A 291 -0.01 14.79 -3.83
N PRO A 292 -0.53 14.47 -2.63
CA PRO A 292 -1.81 15.00 -2.19
C PRO A 292 -1.82 16.54 -2.18
N ALA A 293 -2.86 17.14 -2.74
CA ALA A 293 -2.97 18.61 -2.83
C ALA A 293 -3.25 19.27 -1.46
N GLU A 294 -3.78 18.55 -0.51
CA GLU A 294 -4.13 19.04 0.82
C GLU A 294 -2.87 19.29 1.67
N ARG A 295 -2.85 20.42 2.38
CA ARG A 295 -1.71 20.83 3.23
C ARG A 295 -2.06 20.85 4.72
N ASN A 296 -2.95 19.98 5.16
CA ASN A 296 -3.33 19.88 6.57
C ASN A 296 -2.40 18.90 7.33
N SER A 297 -2.57 18.79 8.64
CA SER A 297 -1.77 17.91 9.51
C SER A 297 -1.86 16.41 9.17
N LEU A 298 -2.84 16.03 8.37
CA LEU A 298 -3.07 14.65 7.94
C LEU A 298 -2.32 14.28 6.66
N THR A 299 -1.59 15.22 6.06
CA THR A 299 -0.75 14.95 4.87
C THR A 299 0.71 14.76 5.28
N LEU A 300 1.50 14.16 4.37
CA LEU A 300 2.94 13.98 4.55
C LEU A 300 3.66 15.29 4.93
N MET A 301 3.34 16.40 4.26
CA MET A 301 3.95 17.71 4.53
C MET A 301 3.57 18.22 5.93
N GLY A 302 2.32 18.04 6.34
CA GLY A 302 1.85 18.42 7.67
C GLY A 302 2.53 17.61 8.77
N ALA A 303 2.67 16.30 8.57
CA ALA A 303 3.33 15.39 9.50
C ALA A 303 4.82 15.72 9.67
N ALA A 304 5.55 15.93 8.57
CA ALA A 304 6.95 16.33 8.61
C ALA A 304 7.19 17.67 9.32
N ASN A 305 6.28 18.66 9.14
CA ASN A 305 6.37 19.92 9.87
C ASN A 305 6.14 19.77 11.37
N ALA A 306 5.30 18.82 11.80
CA ALA A 306 5.06 18.53 13.21
C ALA A 306 6.26 17.80 13.88
N CYS A 307 7.10 17.14 13.08
CA CYS A 307 8.35 16.50 13.55
C CYS A 307 9.46 17.52 13.89
N ARG A 308 9.43 18.69 13.27
CA ARG A 308 10.36 19.82 13.54
C ARG A 308 9.97 20.54 14.83
#